data_f4737a141219efc0f73d48c5fef9eab3
#
_entry.id   f4737a141219efc0f73d48c5fef9eab3
#
_cell.length_a   1.000
_cell.length_b   1.000
_cell.length_c   1.000
_cell.angle_alpha   90.00
_cell.angle_beta   90.00
_cell.angle_gamma   90.00
#
_symmetry.space_group_name_H-M   'P 1'
#
loop_
_entity.id
_entity.type
_entity.pdbx_description
1 polymer ?
#
loop_
_entity_poly.entity_id
_entity_poly.type
_entity_poly.pdbx_seq_one_letter_code
_entity_poly.pdbx_strand_id
1 'polypeptide(L)'
;WGILLGGAYYLQRHYTRGALVIGLLVVSHWFLDLPMHVRDLPLWPGASSPRVGWGLWSSVAATYVIDFAIFAAGISAYARATRARDRIGRWGLWIYVLVLAILYVMSNGSPPPSVGVLAWSALGIWLFTPWAWWVDQHREYVGRISIPIEPLTTL
;
A
#
# COMPACT_ATOMS: atom_id res chain seq x y z
N TRP A 1 15.26 -1.61 -6.11
CA TRP A 1 14.44 -0.57 -5.48
C TRP A 1 14.31 -0.79 -3.96
N GLY A 2 14.06 -2.01 -3.47
CA GLY A 2 13.94 -2.28 -2.04
C GLY A 2 15.18 -1.86 -1.23
N ILE A 3 16.38 -2.21 -1.72
CA ILE A 3 17.65 -1.80 -1.10
C ILE A 3 17.83 -0.28 -1.18
N LEU A 4 17.48 0.32 -2.33
CA LEU A 4 17.61 1.77 -2.53
C LEU A 4 16.74 2.56 -1.57
N LEU A 5 15.45 2.25 -1.50
CA LEU A 5 14.50 2.96 -0.64
C LEU A 5 14.70 2.66 0.85
N GLY A 6 14.96 1.40 1.20
CA GLY A 6 15.31 1.02 2.55
C GLY A 6 16.62 1.66 3.02
N GLY A 7 17.63 1.67 2.15
CA GLY A 7 18.92 2.34 2.40
C GLY A 7 18.77 3.85 2.56
N ALA A 8 18.04 4.51 1.68
CA ALA A 8 17.77 5.96 1.78
C ALA A 8 17.04 6.31 3.08
N TYR A 9 16.05 5.51 3.47
CA TYR A 9 15.37 5.70 4.76
C TYR A 9 16.34 5.51 5.94
N TYR A 10 17.19 4.48 5.89
CA TYR A 10 18.18 4.24 6.94
C TYR A 10 19.16 5.42 7.09
N LEU A 11 19.67 5.92 5.98
CA LEU A 11 20.59 7.08 5.99
C LEU A 11 19.94 8.33 6.58
N GLN A 12 18.64 8.51 6.37
CA GLN A 12 17.90 9.67 6.86
C GLN A 12 17.46 9.53 8.33
N ARG A 13 17.06 8.33 8.76
CA ARG A 13 16.40 8.10 10.04
C ARG A 13 17.22 7.26 11.03
N HIS A 14 18.30 6.62 10.58
CA HIS A 14 19.13 5.70 11.37
C HIS A 14 18.33 4.60 12.10
N TYR A 15 17.18 4.18 11.51
CA TYR A 15 16.27 3.22 12.10
C TYR A 15 16.18 1.95 11.24
N THR A 16 16.99 0.94 11.62
CA THR A 16 17.17 -0.32 10.86
C THR A 16 15.87 -1.08 10.62
N ARG A 17 15.02 -1.21 11.65
CA ARG A 17 13.74 -1.94 11.50
C ARG A 17 12.83 -1.28 10.46
N GLY A 18 12.74 0.05 10.47
CA GLY A 18 11.96 0.78 9.47
C GLY A 18 12.52 0.61 8.07
N ALA A 19 13.85 0.67 7.92
CA ALA A 19 14.54 0.45 6.65
C ALA A 19 14.26 -0.95 6.08
N LEU A 20 14.34 -1.98 6.91
CA LEU A 20 14.02 -3.35 6.53
C LEU A 20 12.56 -3.50 6.10
N VAL A 21 11.62 -2.93 6.86
CA VAL A 21 10.19 -2.97 6.52
C VAL A 21 9.93 -2.31 5.19
N ILE A 22 10.51 -1.11 4.94
CA ILE A 22 10.36 -0.41 3.65
C ILE A 22 10.93 -1.25 2.52
N GLY A 23 12.14 -1.80 2.68
CA GLY A 23 12.76 -2.66 1.67
C GLY A 23 11.92 -3.89 1.36
N LEU A 24 11.40 -4.57 2.39
CA LEU A 24 10.53 -5.74 2.24
C LEU A 24 9.19 -5.40 1.60
N LEU A 25 8.58 -4.26 1.91
CA LEU A 25 7.35 -3.81 1.27
C LEU A 25 7.52 -3.57 -0.22
N VAL A 26 8.66 -3.02 -0.65
CA VAL A 26 8.95 -2.87 -2.09
C VAL A 26 9.10 -4.22 -2.77
N VAL A 27 9.80 -5.17 -2.13
CA VAL A 27 9.99 -6.52 -2.70
C VAL A 27 8.69 -7.31 -2.70
N SER A 28 7.84 -7.14 -1.68
CA SER A 28 6.55 -7.84 -1.58
C SER A 28 5.60 -7.51 -2.75
N HIS A 29 5.73 -6.34 -3.38
CA HIS A 29 4.97 -5.99 -4.57
C HIS A 29 5.14 -7.05 -5.68
N TRP A 30 6.38 -7.44 -5.97
CA TRP A 30 6.67 -8.48 -6.96
C TRP A 30 6.02 -9.83 -6.60
N PHE A 31 6.03 -10.20 -5.30
CA PHE A 31 5.40 -11.45 -4.84
C PHE A 31 3.88 -11.39 -4.92
N LEU A 32 3.28 -10.22 -4.75
CA LEU A 32 1.84 -10.03 -4.94
C LEU A 32 1.45 -10.04 -6.42
N ASP A 33 2.34 -9.58 -7.30
CA ASP A 33 2.12 -9.63 -8.75
C ASP A 33 2.18 -11.05 -9.32
N LEU A 34 3.00 -11.93 -8.74
CA LEU A 34 3.21 -13.29 -9.23
C LEU A 34 1.90 -14.11 -9.41
N PRO A 35 0.95 -14.15 -8.46
CA PRO A 35 -0.33 -14.82 -8.68
C PRO A 35 -1.22 -14.09 -9.69
N MET A 36 -1.13 -12.77 -9.80
CA MET A 36 -2.04 -11.95 -10.61
C MET A 36 -1.68 -12.01 -12.09
N HIS A 37 -0.40 -11.82 -12.42
CA HIS A 37 0.08 -11.76 -13.79
C HIS A 37 -0.09 -13.09 -14.54
N VAL A 38 -0.39 -13.01 -15.83
CA VAL A 38 -0.16 -14.11 -16.75
C VAL A 38 1.36 -14.37 -16.85
N ARG A 39 1.83 -15.30 -17.67
CA ARG A 39 3.28 -15.57 -17.80
C ARG A 39 4.03 -14.44 -18.51
N ASP A 40 3.97 -13.23 -17.98
CA ASP A 40 4.61 -12.02 -18.51
C ASP A 40 5.49 -11.29 -17.48
N LEU A 41 5.46 -11.70 -16.21
CA LEU A 41 6.25 -11.12 -15.12
C LEU A 41 7.72 -11.60 -15.21
N PRO A 42 8.72 -10.73 -15.45
CA PRO A 42 10.11 -11.14 -15.51
C PRO A 42 10.67 -11.43 -14.11
N LEU A 43 11.49 -12.49 -13.98
CA LEU A 43 12.17 -12.82 -12.72
C LEU A 43 13.29 -11.82 -12.38
N TRP A 44 13.95 -11.25 -13.39
CA TRP A 44 14.97 -10.20 -13.25
C TRP A 44 14.94 -9.24 -14.45
N PRO A 45 15.49 -8.04 -14.32
CA PRO A 45 15.57 -7.11 -15.44
C PRO A 45 16.35 -7.68 -16.62
N GLY A 46 15.81 -7.58 -17.83
CA GLY A 46 16.46 -7.99 -19.06
C GLY A 46 15.56 -8.79 -20.00
N ALA A 47 15.86 -8.75 -21.30
CA ALA A 47 15.06 -9.40 -22.34
C ALA A 47 15.11 -10.94 -22.28
N SER A 48 16.18 -11.52 -21.73
CA SER A 48 16.37 -12.97 -21.56
C SER A 48 15.79 -13.53 -20.28
N SER A 49 15.13 -12.71 -19.45
CA SER A 49 14.54 -13.15 -18.19
C SER A 49 13.40 -14.14 -18.43
N PRO A 50 13.37 -15.31 -17.75
CA PRO A 50 12.21 -16.16 -17.73
C PRO A 50 10.98 -15.38 -17.23
N ARG A 51 9.83 -15.66 -17.85
CA ARG A 51 8.59 -15.01 -17.47
C ARG A 51 7.71 -15.98 -16.68
N VAL A 52 7.20 -15.50 -15.56
CA VAL A 52 6.37 -16.27 -14.63
C VAL A 52 5.04 -15.56 -14.41
N GLY A 53 4.10 -16.26 -13.78
CA GLY A 53 2.77 -15.75 -13.43
C GLY A 53 1.77 -16.90 -13.40
N TRP A 54 0.80 -16.81 -12.50
CA TRP A 54 -0.24 -17.84 -12.33
C TRP A 54 -1.53 -17.51 -13.07
N GLY A 55 -1.65 -16.29 -13.61
CA GLY A 55 -2.71 -15.88 -14.52
C GLY A 55 -4.06 -15.62 -13.84
N LEU A 56 -4.10 -15.23 -12.58
CA LEU A 56 -5.35 -14.92 -11.90
C LEU A 56 -6.16 -13.83 -12.61
N TRP A 57 -5.51 -12.87 -13.26
CA TRP A 57 -6.18 -11.83 -14.05
C TRP A 57 -7.02 -12.38 -15.21
N SER A 58 -6.82 -13.64 -15.61
CA SER A 58 -7.71 -14.29 -16.58
C SER A 58 -9.09 -14.61 -16.01
N SER A 59 -9.26 -14.58 -14.68
CA SER A 59 -10.52 -14.79 -13.98
C SER A 59 -10.93 -13.57 -13.20
N VAL A 60 -11.87 -12.81 -13.71
CA VAL A 60 -12.40 -11.58 -13.06
C VAL A 60 -12.88 -11.87 -11.64
N ALA A 61 -13.62 -12.97 -11.44
CA ALA A 61 -14.12 -13.34 -10.11
C ALA A 61 -12.99 -13.65 -9.11
N ALA A 62 -11.97 -14.41 -9.54
CA ALA A 62 -10.83 -14.73 -8.67
C ALA A 62 -10.02 -13.47 -8.33
N THR A 63 -9.82 -12.57 -9.29
CA THR A 63 -9.17 -11.26 -9.09
C THR A 63 -9.89 -10.46 -8.01
N TYR A 64 -11.21 -10.26 -8.15
CA TYR A 64 -11.98 -9.53 -7.14
C TYR A 64 -11.90 -10.16 -5.75
N VAL A 65 -12.02 -11.49 -5.65
CA VAL A 65 -11.96 -12.17 -4.34
C VAL A 65 -10.63 -11.94 -3.66
N ILE A 66 -9.51 -12.07 -4.38
CA ILE A 66 -8.17 -11.91 -3.81
C ILE A 66 -7.88 -10.46 -3.48
N ASP A 67 -8.17 -9.53 -4.38
CA ASP A 67 -7.92 -8.11 -4.16
C ASP A 67 -8.72 -7.57 -2.97
N PHE A 68 -10.00 -7.93 -2.87
CA PHE A 68 -10.81 -7.56 -1.71
C PHE A 68 -10.36 -8.25 -0.42
N ALA A 69 -9.87 -9.49 -0.48
CA ALA A 69 -9.34 -10.17 0.70
C ALA A 69 -8.06 -9.47 1.21
N ILE A 70 -7.12 -9.13 0.32
CA ILE A 70 -5.89 -8.40 0.68
C ILE A 70 -6.24 -7.00 1.20
N PHE A 71 -7.16 -6.30 0.52
CA PHE A 71 -7.61 -4.97 0.93
C PHE A 71 -8.27 -5.00 2.31
N ALA A 72 -9.18 -5.95 2.56
CA ALA A 72 -9.84 -6.13 3.86
C ALA A 72 -8.84 -6.50 4.97
N ALA A 73 -7.84 -7.34 4.66
CA ALA A 73 -6.78 -7.67 5.60
C ALA A 73 -5.96 -6.44 5.99
N GLY A 74 -5.56 -5.61 5.01
CA GLY A 74 -4.83 -4.37 5.23
C GLY A 74 -5.63 -3.37 6.08
N ILE A 75 -6.90 -3.14 5.74
CA ILE A 75 -7.80 -2.26 6.51
C ILE A 75 -7.96 -2.79 7.94
N SER A 76 -8.17 -4.10 8.10
CA SER A 76 -8.34 -4.72 9.41
C SER A 76 -7.09 -4.58 10.27
N ALA A 77 -5.90 -4.77 9.68
CA ALA A 77 -4.62 -4.57 10.35
C ALA A 77 -4.47 -3.11 10.82
N TYR A 78 -4.74 -2.13 9.93
CA TYR A 78 -4.68 -0.72 10.25
C TYR A 78 -5.70 -0.31 11.32
N ALA A 79 -6.96 -0.77 11.19
CA ALA A 79 -8.02 -0.45 12.14
C ALA A 79 -7.76 -1.02 13.54
N ARG A 80 -7.09 -2.19 13.64
CA ARG A 80 -6.66 -2.78 14.92
C ARG A 80 -5.45 -2.07 15.51
N ALA A 81 -4.53 -1.60 14.68
CA ALA A 81 -3.32 -0.90 15.11
C ALA A 81 -3.60 0.55 15.50
N THR A 82 -4.74 1.12 15.11
CA THR A 82 -5.06 2.54 15.34
C THR A 82 -6.44 2.72 15.93
N ARG A 83 -6.63 3.83 16.66
CA ARG A 83 -7.92 4.27 17.22
C ARG A 83 -8.23 5.70 16.77
N ALA A 84 -9.49 5.97 16.45
CA ALA A 84 -9.94 7.30 16.09
C ALA A 84 -9.85 8.24 17.31
N ARG A 85 -9.27 9.42 17.11
CA ARG A 85 -9.23 10.51 18.11
C ARG A 85 -10.53 11.32 18.14
N ASP A 86 -11.19 11.41 16.97
CA ASP A 86 -12.36 12.23 16.76
C ASP A 86 -13.30 11.63 15.68
N ARG A 87 -14.34 12.40 15.32
CA ARG A 87 -15.31 11.99 14.29
C ARG A 87 -14.68 11.85 12.92
N ILE A 88 -13.67 12.67 12.59
CA ILE A 88 -12.94 12.60 11.31
C ILE A 88 -12.16 11.29 11.24
N GLY A 89 -11.37 10.96 12.27
CA GLY A 89 -10.64 9.70 12.34
C GLY A 89 -11.51 8.46 12.29
N ARG A 90 -12.77 8.55 12.79
CA ARG A 90 -13.73 7.46 12.75
C ARG A 90 -14.35 7.28 11.37
N TRP A 91 -14.98 8.32 10.85
CA TRP A 91 -15.73 8.24 9.60
C TRP A 91 -14.86 8.43 8.38
N GLY A 92 -13.81 9.25 8.48
CA GLY A 92 -12.89 9.50 7.36
C GLY A 92 -12.21 8.24 6.85
N LEU A 93 -11.82 7.31 7.74
CA LEU A 93 -11.28 6.02 7.33
C LEU A 93 -12.29 5.23 6.48
N TRP A 94 -13.53 5.10 6.95
CA TRP A 94 -14.53 4.28 6.25
C TRP A 94 -15.01 4.92 4.95
N ILE A 95 -15.10 6.26 4.90
CA ILE A 95 -15.40 6.98 3.67
C ILE A 95 -14.26 6.80 2.65
N TYR A 96 -13.00 6.91 3.10
CA TYR A 96 -11.83 6.66 2.27
C TYR A 96 -11.83 5.24 1.68
N VAL A 97 -12.04 4.24 2.54
CA VAL A 97 -12.13 2.83 2.14
C VAL A 97 -13.26 2.60 1.13
N LEU A 98 -14.44 3.15 1.38
CA LEU A 98 -15.60 3.02 0.50
C LEU A 98 -15.33 3.65 -0.88
N VAL A 99 -14.73 4.83 -0.91
CA VAL A 99 -14.38 5.51 -2.17
C VAL A 99 -13.37 4.70 -2.95
N LEU A 100 -12.33 4.17 -2.31
CA LEU A 100 -11.36 3.30 -2.98
C LEU A 100 -12.01 2.03 -3.54
N ALA A 101 -12.90 1.39 -2.78
CA ALA A 101 -13.59 0.19 -3.23
C ALA A 101 -14.52 0.48 -4.43
N ILE A 102 -15.25 1.59 -4.41
CA ILE A 102 -16.10 2.00 -5.54
C ILE A 102 -15.24 2.28 -6.77
N LEU A 103 -14.17 3.04 -6.65
CA LEU A 103 -13.28 3.36 -7.77
C LEU A 103 -12.63 2.11 -8.34
N TYR A 104 -12.23 1.17 -7.48
CA TYR A 104 -11.68 -0.11 -7.91
C TYR A 104 -12.70 -0.91 -8.75
N VAL A 105 -13.94 -1.05 -8.29
CA VAL A 105 -14.99 -1.74 -9.03
C VAL A 105 -15.30 -1.04 -10.35
N MET A 106 -15.38 0.29 -10.34
CA MET A 106 -15.66 1.08 -11.55
C MET A 106 -14.53 0.97 -12.58
N SER A 107 -13.26 0.97 -12.14
CA SER A 107 -12.11 0.87 -13.05
C SER A 107 -11.95 -0.50 -13.71
N ASN A 108 -12.46 -1.55 -13.10
CA ASN A 108 -12.44 -2.91 -13.67
C ASN A 108 -13.68 -3.26 -14.50
N GLY A 109 -14.69 -2.39 -14.53
CA GLY A 109 -15.94 -2.64 -15.25
C GLY A 109 -15.85 -2.51 -16.77
N SER A 110 -14.87 -1.77 -17.29
CA SER A 110 -14.64 -1.57 -18.73
C SER A 110 -13.20 -1.12 -19.00
N PRO A 111 -12.65 -1.45 -20.18
CA PRO A 111 -11.33 -0.95 -20.54
C PRO A 111 -11.33 0.59 -20.63
N PRO A 112 -10.20 1.24 -20.31
CA PRO A 112 -10.12 2.70 -20.36
C PRO A 112 -10.34 3.19 -21.80
N PRO A 113 -11.10 4.27 -21.99
CA PRO A 113 -11.49 4.76 -23.32
C PRO A 113 -10.30 5.28 -24.14
N SER A 114 -9.21 5.68 -23.50
CA SER A 114 -7.98 6.09 -24.16
C SER A 114 -6.76 6.06 -23.22
N VAL A 115 -5.56 6.05 -23.81
CA VAL A 115 -4.29 6.14 -23.07
C VAL A 115 -4.21 7.45 -22.26
N GLY A 116 -4.75 8.56 -22.79
CA GLY A 116 -4.79 9.83 -22.06
C GLY A 116 -5.65 9.75 -20.80
N VAL A 117 -6.83 9.14 -20.87
CA VAL A 117 -7.68 8.94 -19.68
C VAL A 117 -6.97 8.06 -18.66
N LEU A 118 -6.30 6.99 -19.10
CA LEU A 118 -5.53 6.14 -18.19
C LEU A 118 -4.42 6.92 -17.49
N ALA A 119 -3.66 7.74 -18.22
CA ALA A 119 -2.57 8.55 -17.67
C ALA A 119 -3.08 9.56 -16.64
N TRP A 120 -4.16 10.29 -16.93
CA TRP A 120 -4.77 11.25 -16.00
C TRP A 120 -5.35 10.55 -14.77
N SER A 121 -5.98 9.38 -14.93
CA SER A 121 -6.48 8.59 -13.81
C SER A 121 -5.33 8.13 -12.89
N ALA A 122 -4.22 7.67 -13.47
CA ALA A 122 -3.04 7.27 -12.72
C ALA A 122 -2.43 8.44 -11.93
N LEU A 123 -2.38 9.65 -12.51
CA LEU A 123 -1.98 10.87 -11.79
C LEU A 123 -2.96 11.22 -10.68
N GLY A 124 -4.27 11.05 -10.93
CA GLY A 124 -5.33 11.33 -9.94
C GLY A 124 -5.22 10.45 -8.68
N ILE A 125 -4.65 9.24 -8.78
CA ILE A 125 -4.44 8.36 -7.63
C ILE A 125 -3.55 9.03 -6.56
N TRP A 126 -2.60 9.87 -6.94
CA TRP A 126 -1.75 10.59 -5.99
C TRP A 126 -2.52 11.51 -5.04
N LEU A 127 -3.74 11.95 -5.40
CA LEU A 127 -4.61 12.76 -4.53
C LEU A 127 -5.08 11.98 -3.30
N PHE A 128 -5.08 10.65 -3.36
CA PHE A 128 -5.44 9.80 -2.23
C PHE A 128 -4.37 9.80 -1.13
N THR A 129 -3.11 10.06 -1.46
CA THR A 129 -2.00 10.11 -0.49
C THR A 129 -2.20 11.23 0.56
N PRO A 130 -2.40 12.51 0.20
CA PRO A 130 -2.68 13.55 1.18
C PRO A 130 -3.99 13.31 1.94
N TRP A 131 -5.01 12.71 1.30
CA TRP A 131 -6.24 12.36 2.00
C TRP A 131 -6.02 11.26 3.04
N ALA A 132 -5.30 10.18 2.70
CA ALA A 132 -4.94 9.15 3.65
C ALA A 132 -4.15 9.71 4.83
N TRP A 133 -3.15 10.55 4.53
CA TRP A 133 -2.36 11.24 5.56
C TRP A 133 -3.23 12.11 6.46
N TRP A 134 -4.17 12.87 5.91
CA TRP A 134 -5.09 13.68 6.70
C TRP A 134 -5.96 12.84 7.63
N VAL A 135 -6.52 11.74 7.15
CA VAL A 135 -7.29 10.79 7.98
C VAL A 135 -6.42 10.21 9.10
N ASP A 136 -5.16 9.85 8.79
CA ASP A 136 -4.21 9.29 9.76
C ASP A 136 -3.87 10.27 10.89
N GLN A 137 -3.80 11.58 10.61
CA GLN A 137 -3.59 12.61 11.64
C GLN A 137 -4.72 12.65 12.71
N HIS A 138 -5.92 12.18 12.36
CA HIS A 138 -7.07 12.07 13.24
C HIS A 138 -7.19 10.69 13.92
N ARG A 139 -6.10 9.89 13.85
CA ARG A 139 -6.00 8.57 14.49
C ARG A 139 -4.75 8.48 15.35
N GLU A 140 -4.74 7.59 16.30
CA GLU A 140 -3.58 7.30 17.16
C GLU A 140 -3.27 5.81 17.18
N TYR A 141 -2.01 5.44 17.27
CA TYR A 141 -1.60 4.05 17.38
C TYR A 141 -1.89 3.49 18.77
N VAL A 142 -2.52 2.32 18.82
CA VAL A 142 -2.90 1.60 20.06
C VAL A 142 -1.70 0.88 20.69
N GLY A 143 -0.49 1.23 20.40
CA GLY A 143 0.71 0.55 20.90
C GLY A 143 1.86 1.48 21.16
N ARG A 144 1.57 2.75 21.46
CA ARG A 144 2.64 3.66 21.91
C ARG A 144 3.16 3.16 23.26
N ILE A 145 4.20 2.30 23.22
CA ILE A 145 5.11 2.15 24.34
C ILE A 145 5.64 3.57 24.56
N SER A 146 5.20 4.23 25.63
CA SER A 146 5.84 5.42 26.14
C SER A 146 7.26 4.99 26.54
N ILE A 147 8.22 5.14 25.63
CA ILE A 147 9.62 5.09 26.01
C ILE A 147 9.79 6.36 26.85
N PRO A 148 10.04 6.26 28.18
CA PRO A 148 10.38 7.43 28.96
C PRO A 148 11.66 7.99 28.31
N ILE A 149 11.56 9.15 27.72
CA ILE A 149 12.77 9.92 27.36
C ILE A 149 13.30 10.41 28.72
N GLU A 150 14.19 9.61 29.32
CA GLU A 150 14.99 10.15 30.43
C GLU A 150 15.72 11.37 29.89
N PRO A 151 15.52 12.56 30.49
CA PRO A 151 16.30 13.72 30.12
C PRO A 151 17.77 13.41 30.41
N LEU A 152 18.64 13.51 29.40
CA LEU A 152 20.08 13.51 29.53
C LEU A 152 20.49 14.78 30.29
N THR A 153 20.15 14.86 31.57
CA THR A 153 20.69 15.84 32.50
C THR A 153 21.52 15.05 33.52
N THR A 154 22.80 15.02 33.28
CA THR A 154 23.93 15.00 34.20
C THR A 154 25.10 14.22 33.60
N LEU A 155 25.98 14.92 32.92
CA LEU A 155 27.44 14.85 33.16
C LEU A 155 28.02 16.20 32.78
#